data_18d1252895be9f4627bed8074870e588
#
_entry.id   18d1252895be9f4627bed8074870e588
#
_cell.length_a   1.000
_cell.length_b   1.000
_cell.length_c   1.000
_cell.angle_alpha   90.00
_cell.angle_beta   90.00
_cell.angle_gamma   90.00
#
_symmetry.space_group_name_H-M   'P 1'
#
loop_
_entity.id
_entity.type
_entity.pdbx_description
1 polymer ?
#
loop_
_entity_poly.entity_id
_entity_poly.type
_entity_poly.pdbx_seq_one_letter_code
_entity_poly.pdbx_strand_id
1 'polypeptide(L)'
;MPDVSRIRLLDDAVINKIAAGEVVDRPASVVKELVENSLDAGAHHIEVEVVAGGRTLIAVTDDGEGMSRDDALLSIERHATSKIRDVTDIERIATLGFRGEALAAIAAVTRLTLQTARRGDAEGTEVVVHGGRLMEVNIIGAPPGTRIVARNLFFNVPARRRFLRTEATELAQVRLTLLQYALSHPAVGLRFVADGREVWRLAEGETLYDRLTALYGEPVASALRPVSGTHRCVRVEGWVGLPQTSRADRAEIHLFVNRRPAGAAILQHALNEAYQTLLPRGRYPMVFLFIELPPEEVDVNVHPTKREVRFRRPGDVRDAVIEAIRATLGRPANDVPPPPSSSAAPAPPRAWSAPSLSIPDLPPARAFVYPRWTPPAPGAVTPPASAPSAPTPPPSEATSDVPPTPGTHTSSEAPWSWCRVVGQVGGLFVVLETEDGLVLMDPHA
;
A
#
# COMPACT_ATOMS: atom_id res chain seq x y z
N MET A 1 -3.24 -0.40 -50.19
CA MET A 1 -2.57 -0.65 -48.91
C MET A 1 -3.59 -1.38 -48.03
N PRO A 2 -3.32 -2.60 -47.51
CA PRO A 2 -4.25 -3.23 -46.60
C PRO A 2 -4.37 -2.35 -45.34
N ASP A 3 -5.59 -2.09 -44.94
CA ASP A 3 -5.92 -1.35 -43.72
C ASP A 3 -5.45 -2.17 -42.51
N VAL A 4 -4.27 -1.83 -41.97
CA VAL A 4 -3.69 -2.52 -40.81
C VAL A 4 -4.47 -2.04 -39.60
N SER A 5 -5.28 -2.91 -39.01
CA SER A 5 -6.02 -2.64 -37.77
C SER A 5 -5.08 -2.02 -36.72
N ARG A 6 -5.44 -0.85 -36.19
CA ARG A 6 -4.70 -0.15 -35.14
C ARG A 6 -4.86 -0.81 -33.77
N ILE A 7 -5.94 -1.59 -33.58
CA ILE A 7 -6.22 -2.32 -32.35
C ILE A 7 -5.66 -3.74 -32.48
N ARG A 8 -4.86 -4.18 -31.51
CA ARG A 8 -4.30 -5.53 -31.44
C ARG A 8 -4.37 -6.07 -30.02
N LEU A 9 -4.46 -7.38 -29.90
CA LEU A 9 -4.30 -8.06 -28.63
C LEU A 9 -2.87 -7.86 -28.11
N LEU A 10 -2.76 -7.55 -26.80
CA LEU A 10 -1.47 -7.47 -26.14
C LEU A 10 -0.97 -8.87 -25.78
N ASP A 11 0.34 -9.01 -25.71
CA ASP A 11 1.00 -10.20 -25.16
C ASP A 11 0.67 -10.33 -23.66
N ASP A 12 0.47 -11.57 -23.18
CA ASP A 12 0.17 -11.90 -21.80
C ASP A 12 1.17 -11.29 -20.83
N ALA A 13 2.46 -11.25 -21.18
CA ALA A 13 3.49 -10.62 -20.39
C ALA A 13 3.27 -9.10 -20.21
N VAL A 14 2.69 -8.43 -21.22
CA VAL A 14 2.34 -7.00 -21.17
C VAL A 14 1.06 -6.81 -20.34
N ILE A 15 0.04 -7.64 -20.59
CA ILE A 15 -1.22 -7.63 -19.84
C ILE A 15 -0.93 -7.81 -18.35
N ASN A 16 -0.07 -8.77 -18.00
CA ASN A 16 0.33 -9.05 -16.62
C ASN A 16 1.03 -7.86 -15.95
N LYS A 17 1.89 -7.14 -16.68
CA LYS A 17 2.56 -5.95 -16.15
C LYS A 17 1.61 -4.76 -15.97
N ILE A 18 0.62 -4.59 -16.84
CA ILE A 18 -0.40 -3.54 -16.71
C ILE A 18 -1.27 -3.83 -15.49
N ALA A 19 -1.87 -5.01 -15.41
CA ALA A 19 -2.73 -5.41 -14.31
C ALA A 19 -1.99 -5.46 -12.95
N ALA A 20 -0.72 -5.92 -12.95
CA ALA A 20 0.12 -5.85 -11.75
C ALA A 20 0.23 -4.42 -11.20
N GLY A 21 0.06 -3.40 -12.03
CA GLY A 21 0.13 -2.03 -11.60
C GLY A 21 -1.11 -1.46 -10.94
N GLU A 22 -2.21 -2.12 -11.10
CA GLU A 22 -3.45 -1.77 -10.41
C GLU A 22 -3.45 -2.33 -8.97
N VAL A 23 -2.70 -3.42 -8.74
CA VAL A 23 -2.61 -4.10 -7.45
C VAL A 23 -1.35 -3.68 -6.68
N VAL A 24 -0.21 -3.58 -7.37
CA VAL A 24 1.11 -3.30 -6.79
C VAL A 24 1.64 -1.97 -7.31
N ASP A 25 1.53 -0.93 -6.52
CA ASP A 25 2.05 0.41 -6.82
C ASP A 25 3.37 0.74 -6.07
N ARG A 26 3.57 0.13 -4.90
CA ARG A 26 4.73 0.38 -4.01
C ARG A 26 5.02 -0.81 -3.07
N PRO A 27 6.16 -0.79 -2.34
CA PRO A 27 6.49 -1.83 -1.35
C PRO A 27 5.40 -2.09 -0.32
N ALA A 28 4.77 -1.03 0.22
CA ALA A 28 3.70 -1.16 1.20
C ALA A 28 2.48 -1.94 0.68
N SER A 29 2.19 -1.87 -0.64
CA SER A 29 1.11 -2.66 -1.25
C SER A 29 1.45 -4.13 -1.30
N VAL A 30 2.70 -4.49 -1.59
CA VAL A 30 3.18 -5.88 -1.53
C VAL A 30 3.05 -6.43 -0.11
N VAL A 31 3.58 -5.68 0.89
CA VAL A 31 3.50 -6.08 2.31
C VAL A 31 2.05 -6.26 2.74
N LYS A 32 1.16 -5.33 2.34
CA LYS A 32 -0.27 -5.39 2.63
C LYS A 32 -0.88 -6.71 2.13
N GLU A 33 -0.73 -7.01 0.85
CA GLU A 33 -1.34 -8.20 0.25
C GLU A 33 -0.78 -9.50 0.85
N LEU A 34 0.53 -9.56 1.15
CA LEU A 34 1.14 -10.74 1.75
C LEU A 34 0.69 -10.94 3.20
N VAL A 35 0.62 -9.87 4.01
CA VAL A 35 0.12 -9.95 5.40
C VAL A 35 -1.37 -10.31 5.43
N GLU A 36 -2.20 -9.75 4.54
CA GLU A 36 -3.60 -10.15 4.41
C GLU A 36 -3.74 -11.65 4.09
N ASN A 37 -2.89 -12.19 3.21
CA ASN A 37 -2.90 -13.61 2.90
C ASN A 37 -2.49 -14.47 4.11
N SER A 38 -1.49 -14.05 4.88
CA SER A 38 -1.09 -14.73 6.12
C SER A 38 -2.20 -14.74 7.17
N LEU A 39 -2.90 -13.60 7.34
CA LEU A 39 -4.05 -13.50 8.24
C LEU A 39 -5.22 -14.39 7.78
N ASP A 40 -5.52 -14.39 6.48
CA ASP A 40 -6.56 -15.24 5.89
C ASP A 40 -6.22 -16.73 5.98
N ALA A 41 -4.92 -17.10 6.01
CA ALA A 41 -4.44 -18.46 6.27
C ALA A 41 -4.45 -18.86 7.75
N GLY A 42 -5.00 -18.03 8.64
CA GLY A 42 -5.10 -18.30 10.06
C GLY A 42 -3.75 -18.30 10.78
N ALA A 43 -2.80 -17.50 10.36
CA ALA A 43 -1.50 -17.39 11.00
C ALA A 43 -1.61 -16.82 12.42
N HIS A 44 -0.85 -17.40 13.35
CA HIS A 44 -0.69 -16.90 14.72
C HIS A 44 0.57 -16.02 14.85
N HIS A 45 1.58 -16.27 13.99
CA HIS A 45 2.80 -15.50 13.93
C HIS A 45 3.10 -15.08 12.49
N ILE A 46 3.40 -13.81 12.31
CA ILE A 46 3.80 -13.24 11.03
C ILE A 46 5.13 -12.50 11.22
N GLU A 47 6.12 -12.86 10.41
CA GLU A 47 7.38 -12.13 10.34
C GLU A 47 7.48 -11.38 9.01
N VAL A 48 7.81 -10.11 9.06
CA VAL A 48 8.03 -9.25 7.88
C VAL A 48 9.43 -8.69 7.92
N GLU A 49 10.19 -8.95 6.87
CA GLU A 49 11.52 -8.39 6.67
C GLU A 49 11.55 -7.54 5.40
N VAL A 50 12.12 -6.33 5.48
CA VAL A 50 12.32 -5.46 4.33
C VAL A 50 13.76 -4.92 4.29
N VAL A 51 14.28 -4.75 3.06
CA VAL A 51 15.58 -4.13 2.82
C VAL A 51 15.42 -3.00 1.84
N ALA A 52 16.08 -1.86 2.11
CA ALA A 52 16.01 -0.64 1.31
C ALA A 52 14.56 -0.16 1.11
N GLY A 53 13.79 -0.11 2.23
CA GLY A 53 12.38 0.28 2.20
C GLY A 53 11.47 -0.68 1.42
N GLY A 54 11.91 -1.94 1.20
CA GLY A 54 11.19 -2.95 0.42
C GLY A 54 11.47 -2.90 -1.09
N ARG A 55 12.38 -2.06 -1.54
CA ARG A 55 12.77 -1.98 -2.97
C ARG A 55 13.65 -3.16 -3.38
N THR A 56 14.51 -3.62 -2.48
CA THR A 56 15.46 -4.70 -2.72
C THR A 56 14.91 -6.05 -2.27
N LEU A 57 14.28 -6.10 -1.10
CA LEU A 57 13.72 -7.32 -0.53
C LEU A 57 12.48 -6.98 0.29
N ILE A 58 11.45 -7.82 0.11
CA ILE A 58 10.31 -7.98 0.99
C ILE A 58 10.16 -9.46 1.24
N ALA A 59 10.25 -9.90 2.49
CA ALA A 59 9.97 -11.27 2.88
C ALA A 59 8.87 -11.28 3.94
N VAL A 60 7.90 -12.16 3.76
CA VAL A 60 6.83 -12.42 4.72
C VAL A 60 6.81 -13.90 5.01
N THR A 61 6.86 -14.25 6.28
CA THR A 61 6.82 -15.64 6.76
C THR A 61 5.69 -15.77 7.75
N ASP A 62 4.88 -16.81 7.64
CA ASP A 62 3.79 -17.12 8.53
C ASP A 62 3.75 -18.60 8.92
N ASP A 63 3.05 -18.91 10.00
CA ASP A 63 2.77 -20.25 10.51
C ASP A 63 1.33 -20.72 10.22
N GLY A 64 0.69 -20.15 9.20
CA GLY A 64 -0.66 -20.46 8.76
C GLY A 64 -0.84 -21.90 8.28
N GLU A 65 -1.97 -22.17 7.61
CA GLU A 65 -2.31 -23.52 7.13
C GLU A 65 -1.34 -24.04 6.05
N GLY A 66 -0.63 -23.15 5.36
CA GLY A 66 0.22 -23.48 4.22
C GLY A 66 -0.56 -23.94 2.98
N MET A 67 0.16 -24.41 1.96
CA MET A 67 -0.43 -24.82 0.69
C MET A 67 0.10 -26.19 0.26
N SER A 68 -0.74 -26.98 -0.42
CA SER A 68 -0.29 -28.15 -1.17
C SER A 68 0.56 -27.71 -2.36
N ARG A 69 1.26 -28.67 -3.00
CA ARG A 69 2.04 -28.37 -4.20
C ARG A 69 1.17 -27.77 -5.32
N ASP A 70 -0.01 -28.33 -5.53
CA ASP A 70 -0.91 -27.89 -6.60
C ASP A 70 -1.48 -26.49 -6.29
N ASP A 71 -1.86 -26.23 -5.03
CA ASP A 71 -2.30 -24.92 -4.60
C ASP A 71 -1.18 -23.87 -4.70
N ALA A 72 0.07 -24.24 -4.37
CA ALA A 72 1.22 -23.37 -4.50
C ALA A 72 1.45 -22.94 -5.97
N LEU A 73 1.30 -23.86 -6.92
CA LEU A 73 1.37 -23.57 -8.34
C LEU A 73 0.20 -22.72 -8.82
N LEU A 74 -1.02 -23.04 -8.38
CA LEU A 74 -2.21 -22.25 -8.72
C LEU A 74 -2.18 -20.86 -8.13
N SER A 75 -1.58 -20.69 -6.96
CA SER A 75 -1.54 -19.38 -6.26
C SER A 75 -0.81 -18.27 -7.03
N ILE A 76 0.09 -18.63 -7.94
CA ILE A 76 0.82 -17.70 -8.82
C ILE A 76 0.11 -17.45 -10.15
N GLU A 77 -0.97 -18.18 -10.44
CA GLU A 77 -1.81 -17.97 -11.62
C GLU A 77 -2.84 -16.88 -11.36
N ARG A 78 -3.28 -16.22 -12.44
CA ARG A 78 -4.32 -15.19 -12.36
C ARG A 78 -5.70 -15.82 -12.21
N HIS A 79 -6.57 -15.13 -11.47
CA HIS A 79 -7.94 -15.56 -11.24
C HIS A 79 -8.07 -16.88 -10.46
N ALA A 80 -6.97 -17.36 -9.85
CA ALA A 80 -6.99 -18.49 -8.96
C ALA A 80 -7.14 -18.02 -7.50
N THR A 81 -8.21 -18.44 -6.84
CA THR A 81 -8.50 -18.08 -5.44
C THR A 81 -9.25 -19.20 -4.75
N SER A 82 -8.90 -19.42 -3.47
CA SER A 82 -9.67 -20.30 -2.58
C SER A 82 -10.81 -19.59 -1.84
N LYS A 83 -10.90 -18.25 -1.98
CA LYS A 83 -11.67 -17.37 -1.10
C LYS A 83 -13.08 -17.06 -1.61
N ILE A 84 -13.33 -17.19 -2.91
CA ILE A 84 -14.65 -17.00 -3.53
C ILE A 84 -14.90 -18.12 -4.53
N ARG A 85 -16.14 -18.59 -4.62
CA ARG A 85 -16.57 -19.64 -5.55
C ARG A 85 -17.63 -19.18 -6.52
N ASP A 86 -18.48 -18.25 -6.08
CA ASP A 86 -19.55 -17.71 -6.89
C ASP A 86 -19.77 -16.20 -6.66
N VAL A 87 -20.70 -15.61 -7.40
CA VAL A 87 -21.01 -14.18 -7.37
C VAL A 87 -21.59 -13.76 -6.03
N THR A 88 -22.28 -14.64 -5.31
CA THR A 88 -22.90 -14.32 -4.02
C THR A 88 -21.86 -14.18 -2.92
N ASP A 89 -20.71 -14.83 -3.05
CA ASP A 89 -19.58 -14.68 -2.12
C ASP A 89 -18.99 -13.26 -2.18
N ILE A 90 -19.10 -12.59 -3.33
CA ILE A 90 -18.62 -11.21 -3.51
C ILE A 90 -19.40 -10.22 -2.65
N GLU A 91 -20.68 -10.49 -2.39
CA GLU A 91 -21.53 -9.64 -1.55
C GLU A 91 -21.31 -9.85 -0.05
N ARG A 92 -20.68 -11.00 0.32
CA ARG A 92 -20.47 -11.41 1.72
C ARG A 92 -19.00 -11.64 2.08
N ILE A 93 -18.09 -10.86 1.47
CA ILE A 93 -16.65 -11.03 1.63
C ILE A 93 -16.25 -10.93 3.10
N ALA A 94 -15.92 -12.08 3.70
CA ALA A 94 -15.39 -12.18 5.05
C ALA A 94 -13.85 -12.12 5.10
N THR A 95 -13.17 -12.53 4.01
CA THR A 95 -11.71 -12.56 3.90
C THR A 95 -11.13 -11.19 3.53
N LEU A 96 -9.91 -10.89 3.96
CA LEU A 96 -9.23 -9.63 3.65
C LEU A 96 -8.89 -9.51 2.15
N GLY A 97 -8.46 -10.61 1.50
CA GLY A 97 -8.24 -10.71 0.06
C GLY A 97 -9.32 -11.54 -0.63
N PHE A 98 -9.65 -11.29 -1.90
CA PHE A 98 -10.64 -12.08 -2.65
C PHE A 98 -10.40 -12.18 -4.16
N ARG A 99 -9.56 -11.32 -4.76
CA ARG A 99 -9.44 -11.22 -6.23
C ARG A 99 -8.64 -12.32 -6.91
N GLY A 100 -7.82 -13.10 -6.15
CA GLY A 100 -6.95 -14.13 -6.74
C GLY A 100 -5.88 -13.59 -7.70
N GLU A 101 -5.48 -12.34 -7.56
CA GLU A 101 -4.55 -11.69 -8.49
C GLU A 101 -3.30 -11.15 -7.80
N ALA A 102 -3.32 -10.99 -6.47
CA ALA A 102 -2.27 -10.29 -5.74
C ALA A 102 -0.91 -10.99 -5.89
N LEU A 103 -0.85 -12.31 -5.67
CA LEU A 103 0.40 -13.05 -5.72
C LEU A 103 0.94 -13.14 -7.17
N ALA A 104 0.06 -13.37 -8.15
CA ALA A 104 0.40 -13.33 -9.57
C ALA A 104 0.94 -11.95 -9.98
N ALA A 105 0.31 -10.87 -9.51
CA ALA A 105 0.75 -9.50 -9.74
C ALA A 105 2.13 -9.20 -9.12
N ILE A 106 2.38 -9.65 -7.89
CA ILE A 106 3.69 -9.53 -7.23
C ILE A 106 4.75 -10.32 -8.00
N ALA A 107 4.46 -11.57 -8.38
CA ALA A 107 5.36 -12.43 -9.14
C ALA A 107 5.72 -11.83 -10.52
N ALA A 108 4.78 -11.15 -11.17
CA ALA A 108 5.00 -10.50 -12.47
C ALA A 108 6.00 -9.33 -12.43
N VAL A 109 6.20 -8.70 -11.26
CA VAL A 109 7.06 -7.50 -11.12
C VAL A 109 8.24 -7.69 -10.18
N THR A 110 8.46 -8.90 -9.67
CA THR A 110 9.55 -9.25 -8.76
C THR A 110 10.27 -10.53 -9.20
N ARG A 111 11.38 -10.85 -8.53
CA ARG A 111 11.93 -12.19 -8.46
C ARG A 111 11.40 -12.81 -7.18
N LEU A 112 10.37 -13.63 -7.33
CA LEU A 112 9.62 -14.21 -6.23
C LEU A 112 10.10 -15.63 -5.95
N THR A 113 10.26 -15.97 -4.67
CA THR A 113 10.40 -17.33 -4.16
C THR A 113 9.28 -17.56 -3.15
N LEU A 114 8.48 -18.58 -3.39
CA LEU A 114 7.43 -19.05 -2.50
C LEU A 114 7.87 -20.39 -1.94
N GLN A 115 7.88 -20.53 -0.62
CA GLN A 115 8.14 -21.77 0.11
C GLN A 115 6.94 -22.03 1.00
N THR A 116 6.34 -23.22 0.92
CA THR A 116 5.15 -23.55 1.70
C THR A 116 5.07 -25.01 2.02
N ALA A 117 4.50 -25.35 3.16
CA ALA A 117 4.15 -26.71 3.55
C ALA A 117 2.81 -26.69 4.26
N ARG A 118 1.90 -27.57 3.91
CA ARG A 118 0.62 -27.72 4.59
C ARG A 118 0.83 -28.46 5.91
N ARG A 119 0.05 -28.14 6.91
CA ARG A 119 0.11 -28.83 8.21
C ARG A 119 -0.21 -30.32 8.04
N GLY A 120 0.74 -31.18 8.40
CA GLY A 120 0.64 -32.63 8.29
C GLY A 120 1.31 -33.22 7.04
N ASP A 121 1.76 -32.39 6.09
CA ASP A 121 2.56 -32.89 4.97
C ASP A 121 4.00 -33.10 5.41
N ALA A 122 4.62 -34.18 4.89
CA ALA A 122 6.01 -34.54 5.21
C ALA A 122 7.04 -33.63 4.49
N GLU A 123 6.63 -33.04 3.39
CA GLU A 123 7.47 -32.26 2.49
C GLU A 123 6.79 -30.95 2.13
N GLY A 124 7.58 -29.92 1.94
CA GLY A 124 7.15 -28.63 1.44
C GLY A 124 7.47 -28.45 -0.04
N THR A 125 6.94 -27.39 -0.61
CA THR A 125 7.16 -27.01 -2.01
C THR A 125 7.81 -25.63 -2.07
N GLU A 126 8.85 -25.50 -2.89
CA GLU A 126 9.42 -24.23 -3.31
C GLU A 126 9.07 -23.95 -4.76
N VAL A 127 8.58 -22.75 -5.02
CA VAL A 127 8.25 -22.25 -6.36
C VAL A 127 9.03 -20.97 -6.62
N VAL A 128 9.84 -20.95 -7.66
CA VAL A 128 10.64 -19.80 -8.08
C VAL A 128 10.06 -19.19 -9.34
N VAL A 129 9.72 -17.88 -9.28
CA VAL A 129 9.09 -17.15 -10.39
C VAL A 129 9.85 -15.85 -10.63
N HIS A 130 10.28 -15.60 -11.85
CA HIS A 130 10.95 -14.36 -12.23
C HIS A 130 10.14 -13.58 -13.27
N GLY A 131 9.58 -12.43 -12.86
CA GLY A 131 8.83 -11.57 -13.78
C GLY A 131 7.62 -12.25 -14.40
N GLY A 132 6.93 -13.12 -13.64
CA GLY A 132 5.77 -13.89 -14.06
C GLY A 132 6.11 -15.19 -14.82
N ARG A 133 7.39 -15.54 -14.92
CA ARG A 133 7.80 -16.83 -15.53
C ARG A 133 8.19 -17.81 -14.45
N LEU A 134 7.56 -18.97 -14.44
CA LEU A 134 7.95 -20.09 -13.60
C LEU A 134 9.35 -20.56 -14.00
N MET A 135 10.28 -20.58 -13.04
CA MET A 135 11.68 -20.99 -13.25
C MET A 135 11.92 -22.39 -12.72
N GLU A 136 11.53 -22.65 -11.48
CA GLU A 136 11.82 -23.90 -10.78
C GLU A 136 10.68 -24.27 -9.84
N VAL A 137 10.49 -25.56 -9.63
CA VAL A 137 9.60 -26.14 -8.61
C VAL A 137 10.34 -27.27 -7.93
N ASN A 138 10.66 -27.09 -6.67
CA ASN A 138 11.47 -28.02 -5.88
C ASN A 138 10.66 -28.58 -4.70
N ILE A 139 10.97 -29.80 -4.28
CA ILE A 139 10.53 -30.36 -3.02
C ILE A 139 11.55 -29.95 -1.96
N ILE A 140 11.08 -29.43 -0.85
CA ILE A 140 11.92 -28.93 0.25
C ILE A 140 11.45 -29.46 1.60
N GLY A 141 12.33 -29.52 2.56
CA GLY A 141 11.95 -29.63 3.98
C GLY A 141 11.55 -28.24 4.49
N ALA A 142 10.28 -28.05 4.84
CA ALA A 142 9.80 -26.80 5.40
C ALA A 142 8.81 -27.05 6.55
N PRO A 143 8.79 -26.19 7.60
CA PRO A 143 7.73 -26.25 8.59
C PRO A 143 6.39 -25.86 7.97
N PRO A 144 5.26 -26.24 8.62
CA PRO A 144 3.95 -25.75 8.20
C PRO A 144 3.87 -24.23 8.18
N GLY A 145 3.22 -23.70 7.15
CA GLY A 145 3.09 -22.25 6.90
C GLY A 145 3.59 -21.84 5.53
N THR A 146 3.79 -20.55 5.34
CA THR A 146 4.23 -20.00 4.06
C THR A 146 5.32 -18.95 4.25
N ARG A 147 6.33 -18.98 3.40
CA ARG A 147 7.35 -17.94 3.26
C ARG A 147 7.39 -17.43 1.84
N ILE A 148 7.17 -16.14 1.67
CA ILE A 148 7.25 -15.48 0.36
C ILE A 148 8.36 -14.45 0.40
N VAL A 149 9.29 -14.54 -0.54
CA VAL A 149 10.42 -13.61 -0.70
C VAL A 149 10.31 -12.94 -2.07
N ALA A 150 10.00 -11.66 -2.07
CA ALA A 150 9.93 -10.83 -3.27
C ALA A 150 11.18 -9.94 -3.35
N ARG A 151 12.04 -10.17 -4.35
CA ARG A 151 13.29 -9.44 -4.55
C ARG A 151 13.19 -8.49 -5.73
N ASN A 152 13.88 -7.34 -5.62
CA ASN A 152 14.08 -6.39 -6.71
C ASN A 152 12.74 -5.92 -7.33
N LEU A 153 11.87 -5.35 -6.51
CA LEU A 153 10.58 -4.83 -6.94
C LEU A 153 10.72 -3.92 -8.17
N PHE A 154 9.90 -4.17 -9.19
CA PHE A 154 9.90 -3.49 -10.50
C PHE A 154 11.20 -3.61 -11.31
N PHE A 155 11.96 -4.73 -11.13
CA PHE A 155 13.19 -4.93 -11.89
C PHE A 155 12.96 -4.93 -13.41
N ASN A 156 11.80 -5.37 -13.86
CA ASN A 156 11.36 -5.47 -15.26
C ASN A 156 10.40 -4.37 -15.72
N VAL A 157 10.15 -3.34 -14.87
CA VAL A 157 9.28 -2.19 -15.13
C VAL A 157 10.02 -0.89 -14.76
N PRO A 158 11.03 -0.45 -15.56
CA PRO A 158 11.89 0.68 -15.20
C PRO A 158 11.14 1.98 -14.91
N ALA A 159 10.04 2.24 -15.64
CA ALA A 159 9.20 3.42 -15.41
C ALA A 159 8.70 3.45 -13.97
N ARG A 160 8.05 2.37 -13.48
CA ARG A 160 7.54 2.30 -12.10
C ARG A 160 8.64 2.37 -11.05
N ARG A 161 9.79 1.74 -11.31
CA ARG A 161 10.93 1.81 -10.40
C ARG A 161 11.41 3.25 -10.17
N ARG A 162 11.31 4.13 -11.17
CA ARG A 162 11.66 5.55 -11.05
C ARG A 162 10.65 6.35 -10.22
N PHE A 163 9.39 5.91 -10.15
CA PHE A 163 8.35 6.55 -9.34
C PHE A 163 8.40 6.17 -7.85
N LEU A 164 9.18 5.15 -7.47
CA LEU A 164 9.39 4.85 -6.05
C LEU A 164 10.06 6.03 -5.36
N ARG A 165 9.54 6.35 -4.19
CA ARG A 165 10.07 7.43 -3.34
C ARG A 165 11.39 7.00 -2.70
N THR A 166 11.96 7.83 -1.83
CA THR A 166 13.16 7.48 -1.08
C THR A 166 12.92 6.24 -0.19
N GLU A 167 13.98 5.50 0.12
CA GLU A 167 13.92 4.29 0.96
C GLU A 167 13.26 4.59 2.31
N ALA A 168 13.61 5.72 2.93
CA ALA A 168 13.00 6.14 4.19
C ALA A 168 11.50 6.40 4.07
N THR A 169 11.04 6.99 2.96
CA THR A 169 9.61 7.23 2.72
C THR A 169 8.85 5.92 2.48
N GLU A 170 9.41 5.01 1.69
CA GLU A 170 8.79 3.70 1.45
C GLU A 170 8.77 2.86 2.74
N LEU A 171 9.83 2.89 3.54
CA LEU A 171 9.88 2.22 4.85
C LEU A 171 8.80 2.77 5.80
N ALA A 172 8.60 4.08 5.83
CA ALA A 172 7.56 4.71 6.64
C ALA A 172 6.14 4.24 6.23
N GLN A 173 5.90 4.07 4.92
CA GLN A 173 4.62 3.52 4.43
C GLN A 173 4.43 2.05 4.79
N VAL A 174 5.49 1.23 4.67
CA VAL A 174 5.48 -0.17 5.14
C VAL A 174 5.17 -0.23 6.63
N ARG A 175 5.88 0.57 7.42
CA ARG A 175 5.66 0.65 8.87
C ARG A 175 4.22 1.02 9.24
N LEU A 176 3.65 2.03 8.56
CA LEU A 176 2.26 2.43 8.77
C LEU A 176 1.28 1.32 8.42
N THR A 177 1.51 0.61 7.32
CA THR A 177 0.70 -0.54 6.91
C THR A 177 0.74 -1.65 7.98
N LEU A 178 1.93 -2.03 8.43
CA LEU A 178 2.09 -3.06 9.47
C LEU A 178 1.48 -2.63 10.81
N LEU A 179 1.60 -1.34 11.17
CA LEU A 179 0.97 -0.79 12.36
C LEU A 179 -0.56 -0.98 12.34
N GLN A 180 -1.19 -0.74 11.19
CA GLN A 180 -2.63 -0.94 11.03
C GLN A 180 -3.04 -2.40 11.26
N TYR A 181 -2.27 -3.38 10.72
CA TYR A 181 -2.56 -4.80 10.97
C TYR A 181 -2.23 -5.23 12.40
N ALA A 182 -1.16 -4.73 12.99
CA ALA A 182 -0.82 -4.96 14.39
C ALA A 182 -1.93 -4.51 15.34
N LEU A 183 -2.57 -3.38 15.04
CA LEU A 183 -3.70 -2.84 15.83
C LEU A 183 -5.01 -3.59 15.58
N SER A 184 -5.30 -3.97 14.33
CA SER A 184 -6.57 -4.64 13.99
C SER A 184 -6.58 -6.12 14.33
N HIS A 185 -5.41 -6.75 14.54
CA HIS A 185 -5.25 -8.16 14.88
C HIS A 185 -4.30 -8.33 16.08
N PRO A 186 -4.65 -7.80 17.26
CA PRO A 186 -3.74 -7.81 18.42
C PRO A 186 -3.43 -9.23 18.91
N ALA A 187 -4.28 -10.21 18.63
CA ALA A 187 -4.04 -11.61 18.99
C ALA A 187 -2.92 -12.27 18.17
N VAL A 188 -2.54 -11.71 17.01
CA VAL A 188 -1.50 -12.27 16.13
C VAL A 188 -0.13 -11.70 16.53
N GLY A 189 0.85 -12.57 16.72
CA GLY A 189 2.25 -12.18 16.93
C GLY A 189 2.83 -11.57 15.65
N LEU A 190 3.49 -10.41 15.76
CA LEU A 190 4.08 -9.72 14.62
C LEU A 190 5.54 -9.36 14.90
N ARG A 191 6.44 -9.83 14.03
CA ARG A 191 7.84 -9.42 14.04
C ARG A 191 8.14 -8.60 12.79
N PHE A 192 8.71 -7.42 12.96
CA PHE A 192 9.10 -6.55 11.86
C PHE A 192 10.59 -6.24 11.91
N VAL A 193 11.30 -6.54 10.83
CA VAL A 193 12.73 -6.32 10.64
C VAL A 193 12.95 -5.40 9.44
N ALA A 194 13.72 -4.34 9.60
CA ALA A 194 14.08 -3.41 8.54
C ALA A 194 15.59 -3.27 8.47
N ASP A 195 16.19 -3.52 7.30
CA ASP A 195 17.64 -3.43 7.05
C ASP A 195 18.47 -4.21 8.11
N GLY A 196 17.99 -5.43 8.45
CA GLY A 196 18.62 -6.32 9.43
C GLY A 196 18.43 -5.92 10.89
N ARG A 197 17.66 -4.85 11.18
CA ARG A 197 17.36 -4.42 12.55
C ARG A 197 15.92 -4.71 12.91
N GLU A 198 15.69 -5.32 14.06
CA GLU A 198 14.35 -5.53 14.58
C GLU A 198 13.74 -4.18 15.00
N VAL A 199 12.58 -3.85 14.39
CA VAL A 199 11.82 -2.63 14.68
C VAL A 199 10.75 -2.90 15.73
N TRP A 200 10.03 -4.02 15.58
CA TRP A 200 8.98 -4.47 16.50
C TRP A 200 9.04 -5.98 16.69
N ARG A 201 8.70 -6.39 17.91
CA ARG A 201 8.36 -7.76 18.28
C ARG A 201 7.14 -7.71 19.18
N LEU A 202 6.00 -8.04 18.62
CA LEU A 202 4.70 -8.01 19.28
C LEU A 202 4.26 -9.45 19.55
N ALA A 203 3.82 -9.73 20.77
CA ALA A 203 3.51 -11.10 21.19
C ALA A 203 2.15 -11.57 20.63
N GLU A 204 1.95 -12.87 20.60
CA GLU A 204 0.68 -13.51 20.34
C GLU A 204 -0.25 -13.38 21.57
N GLY A 205 -1.57 -13.34 21.34
CA GLY A 205 -2.58 -13.34 22.39
C GLY A 205 -2.72 -12.03 23.16
N GLU A 206 -2.08 -10.95 22.70
CA GLU A 206 -2.22 -9.62 23.30
C GLU A 206 -3.63 -9.05 23.13
N THR A 207 -4.08 -8.28 24.14
CA THR A 207 -5.24 -7.41 23.98
C THR A 207 -4.86 -6.16 23.20
N LEU A 208 -5.85 -5.38 22.75
CA LEU A 208 -5.56 -4.10 22.09
C LEU A 208 -4.80 -3.14 23.02
N TYR A 209 -5.09 -3.16 24.33
CA TYR A 209 -4.37 -2.32 25.29
C TYR A 209 -2.91 -2.73 25.45
N ASP A 210 -2.62 -4.03 25.56
CA ASP A 210 -1.26 -4.55 25.62
C ASP A 210 -0.47 -4.15 24.34
N ARG A 211 -1.13 -4.26 23.18
CA ARG A 211 -0.59 -3.87 21.88
C ARG A 211 -0.27 -2.37 21.82
N LEU A 212 -1.17 -1.52 22.32
CA LEU A 212 -0.95 -0.07 22.41
C LEU A 212 0.21 0.25 23.35
N THR A 213 0.30 -0.47 24.47
CA THR A 213 1.41 -0.32 25.43
C THR A 213 2.75 -0.73 24.80
N ALA A 214 2.79 -1.83 24.06
CA ALA A 214 4.01 -2.29 23.37
C ALA A 214 4.46 -1.31 22.26
N LEU A 215 3.52 -0.67 21.54
CA LEU A 215 3.82 0.22 20.42
C LEU A 215 4.13 1.65 20.84
N TYR A 216 3.45 2.19 21.87
CA TYR A 216 3.50 3.61 22.26
C TYR A 216 4.07 3.83 23.64
N GLY A 217 4.25 2.79 24.42
CA GLY A 217 4.72 2.85 25.82
C GLY A 217 3.60 3.13 26.81
N GLU A 218 3.82 2.69 28.06
CA GLU A 218 2.86 2.82 29.16
C GLU A 218 2.40 4.26 29.43
N PRO A 219 3.26 5.32 29.37
CA PRO A 219 2.80 6.68 29.62
C PRO A 219 1.75 7.19 28.61
N VAL A 220 1.80 6.68 27.37
CA VAL A 220 0.82 7.04 26.34
C VAL A 220 -0.41 6.16 26.47
N ALA A 221 -0.25 4.86 26.65
CA ALA A 221 -1.36 3.91 26.77
C ALA A 221 -2.27 4.23 27.99
N SER A 222 -1.69 4.53 29.15
CA SER A 222 -2.44 4.91 30.37
C SER A 222 -3.22 6.21 30.24
N ALA A 223 -2.84 7.09 29.31
CA ALA A 223 -3.57 8.32 29.03
C ALA A 223 -4.71 8.15 28.02
N LEU A 224 -4.89 6.94 27.47
CA LEU A 224 -6.03 6.60 26.62
C LEU A 224 -7.24 6.20 27.48
N ARG A 225 -8.44 6.31 26.91
CA ARG A 225 -9.69 5.90 27.53
C ARG A 225 -10.40 4.88 26.66
N PRO A 226 -10.90 3.78 27.23
CA PRO A 226 -11.66 2.80 26.48
C PRO A 226 -12.99 3.38 26.02
N VAL A 227 -13.32 3.16 24.77
CA VAL A 227 -14.59 3.55 24.16
C VAL A 227 -15.39 2.29 23.88
N SER A 228 -16.66 2.29 24.26
CA SER A 228 -17.63 1.26 23.88
C SER A 228 -19.00 1.92 23.77
N GLY A 229 -19.67 1.70 22.65
CA GLY A 229 -21.00 2.22 22.38
C GLY A 229 -21.68 1.45 21.27
N THR A 230 -23.03 1.49 21.27
CA THR A 230 -23.84 0.91 20.21
C THR A 230 -24.95 1.88 19.86
N HIS A 231 -25.06 2.22 18.59
CA HIS A 231 -26.16 3.01 18.07
C HIS A 231 -26.80 2.24 16.89
N ARG A 232 -28.05 1.82 17.07
CA ARG A 232 -28.76 0.93 16.10
C ARG A 232 -27.96 -0.34 15.79
N CYS A 233 -27.52 -0.53 14.54
CA CYS A 233 -26.71 -1.67 14.12
C CYS A 233 -25.21 -1.41 14.11
N VAL A 234 -24.76 -0.22 14.54
CA VAL A 234 -23.36 0.18 14.55
C VAL A 234 -22.79 0.05 15.95
N ARG A 235 -21.77 -0.78 16.13
CA ARG A 235 -20.99 -0.93 17.35
C ARG A 235 -19.67 -0.22 17.20
N VAL A 236 -19.29 0.57 18.17
CA VAL A 236 -18.04 1.32 18.23
C VAL A 236 -17.27 0.89 19.47
N GLU A 237 -16.05 0.40 19.28
CA GLU A 237 -15.14 0.00 20.35
C GLU A 237 -13.73 0.55 20.08
N GLY A 238 -12.92 0.62 21.14
CA GLY A 238 -11.51 1.01 20.99
C GLY A 238 -11.00 1.90 22.09
N TRP A 239 -10.06 2.78 21.72
CA TRP A 239 -9.38 3.67 22.67
C TRP A 239 -9.24 5.08 22.07
N VAL A 240 -9.44 6.08 22.92
CA VAL A 240 -9.31 7.50 22.53
C VAL A 240 -8.45 8.27 23.53
N GLY A 241 -7.65 9.15 23.00
CA GLY A 241 -6.77 10.01 23.79
C GLY A 241 -7.53 11.17 24.43
N LEU A 242 -7.14 11.50 25.67
CA LEU A 242 -7.54 12.73 26.31
C LEU A 242 -6.93 13.95 25.58
N PRO A 243 -7.48 15.16 25.74
CA PRO A 243 -6.96 16.37 25.08
C PRO A 243 -5.45 16.60 25.26
N GLN A 244 -4.90 16.18 26.40
CA GLN A 244 -3.47 16.34 26.72
C GLN A 244 -2.56 15.48 25.81
N THR A 245 -3.06 14.38 25.27
CA THR A 245 -2.31 13.49 24.37
C THR A 245 -2.40 13.87 22.91
N SER A 246 -3.03 15.04 22.60
CA SER A 246 -3.23 15.48 21.23
C SER A 246 -1.93 15.69 20.45
N ARG A 247 -1.98 15.51 19.15
CA ARG A 247 -0.84 15.62 18.21
C ARG A 247 -0.99 16.82 17.29
N ALA A 248 0.12 17.22 16.65
CA ALA A 248 0.11 18.29 15.65
C ALA A 248 -0.39 17.83 14.27
N ASP A 249 -0.45 16.53 14.05
CA ASP A 249 -0.87 15.89 12.81
C ASP A 249 -1.92 14.79 13.05
N ARG A 250 -2.39 14.17 11.97
CA ARG A 250 -3.40 13.11 12.00
C ARG A 250 -2.82 11.70 11.96
N ALA A 251 -1.52 11.54 12.17
CA ALA A 251 -0.83 10.25 12.03
C ALA A 251 -1.35 9.18 13.01
N GLU A 252 -1.84 9.62 14.18
CA GLU A 252 -2.34 8.73 15.24
C GLU A 252 -3.88 8.60 15.24
N ILE A 253 -4.52 8.81 14.10
CA ILE A 253 -5.95 8.53 13.91
C ILE A 253 -6.07 7.22 13.12
N HIS A 254 -6.37 6.14 13.82
CA HIS A 254 -6.52 4.80 13.25
C HIS A 254 -7.98 4.36 13.36
N LEU A 255 -8.63 4.22 12.22
CA LEU A 255 -10.04 3.85 12.10
C LEU A 255 -10.17 2.53 11.35
N PHE A 256 -10.96 1.63 11.89
CA PHE A 256 -11.18 0.32 11.33
C PHE A 256 -12.68 0.07 11.17
N VAL A 257 -13.08 -0.43 10.02
CA VAL A 257 -14.45 -0.86 9.73
C VAL A 257 -14.43 -2.35 9.45
N ASN A 258 -15.16 -3.12 10.26
CA ASN A 258 -15.14 -4.58 10.20
C ASN A 258 -13.70 -5.13 10.17
N ARG A 259 -12.84 -4.62 11.07
CA ARG A 259 -11.40 -4.94 11.24
C ARG A 259 -10.50 -4.54 10.06
N ARG A 260 -11.00 -3.83 9.05
CA ARG A 260 -10.20 -3.30 7.95
C ARG A 260 -9.82 -1.85 8.21
N PRO A 261 -8.58 -1.45 7.98
CA PRO A 261 -8.22 -0.03 7.98
C PRO A 261 -9.09 0.73 6.98
N ALA A 262 -9.80 1.73 7.43
CA ALA A 262 -10.76 2.47 6.59
C ALA A 262 -10.58 3.98 6.72
N GLY A 263 -10.50 4.64 5.56
CA GLY A 263 -10.63 6.09 5.43
C GLY A 263 -12.03 6.43 4.94
N ALA A 264 -12.81 7.16 5.75
CA ALA A 264 -14.09 7.70 5.31
C ALA A 264 -14.22 9.14 5.81
N ALA A 265 -14.60 10.06 4.91
CA ALA A 265 -14.77 11.46 5.25
C ALA A 265 -15.76 11.66 6.41
N ILE A 266 -16.80 10.85 6.46
CA ILE A 266 -17.82 10.89 7.52
C ILE A 266 -17.24 10.57 8.90
N LEU A 267 -16.30 9.62 8.99
CA LEU A 267 -15.63 9.27 10.24
C LEU A 267 -14.70 10.38 10.72
N GLN A 268 -13.97 11.02 9.78
CA GLN A 268 -13.16 12.20 10.10
C GLN A 268 -14.02 13.38 10.59
N HIS A 269 -15.18 13.56 9.97
CA HIS A 269 -16.14 14.58 10.39
C HIS A 269 -16.67 14.27 11.79
N ALA A 270 -17.09 13.04 12.07
CA ALA A 270 -17.55 12.59 13.38
C ALA A 270 -16.51 12.83 14.48
N LEU A 271 -15.23 12.51 14.21
CA LEU A 271 -14.13 12.78 15.15
C LEU A 271 -13.95 14.27 15.41
N ASN A 272 -13.92 15.09 14.36
CA ASN A 272 -13.79 16.53 14.51
C ASN A 272 -14.93 17.12 15.35
N GLU A 273 -16.16 16.67 15.12
CA GLU A 273 -17.34 17.11 15.88
C GLU A 273 -17.32 16.63 17.34
N ALA A 274 -16.88 15.38 17.58
CA ALA A 274 -16.77 14.84 18.94
C ALA A 274 -15.74 15.59 19.80
N TYR A 275 -14.65 16.05 19.18
CA TYR A 275 -13.56 16.75 19.86
C TYR A 275 -13.58 18.29 19.72
N GLN A 276 -14.57 18.86 19.02
CA GLN A 276 -14.60 20.28 18.62
C GLN A 276 -14.40 21.25 19.80
N THR A 277 -14.99 20.95 20.96
CA THR A 277 -14.89 21.81 22.17
C THR A 277 -13.72 21.45 23.07
N LEU A 278 -13.04 20.32 22.80
CA LEU A 278 -12.01 19.76 23.69
C LEU A 278 -10.59 20.05 23.20
N LEU A 279 -10.40 20.22 21.88
CA LEU A 279 -9.08 20.42 21.30
C LEU A 279 -8.91 21.80 20.70
N PRO A 280 -7.75 22.44 20.88
CA PRO A 280 -7.39 23.68 20.19
C PRO A 280 -7.33 23.42 18.65
N ARG A 281 -7.51 24.51 17.88
CA ARG A 281 -7.35 24.43 16.41
C ARG A 281 -5.95 23.94 16.03
N GLY A 282 -5.89 23.04 15.04
CA GLY A 282 -4.62 22.46 14.57
C GLY A 282 -4.07 21.33 15.46
N ARG A 283 -4.84 20.87 16.44
CA ARG A 283 -4.51 19.69 17.25
C ARG A 283 -5.46 18.55 16.92
N TYR A 284 -4.92 17.32 16.91
CA TYR A 284 -5.65 16.11 16.55
C TYR A 284 -5.54 15.08 17.68
N PRO A 285 -6.63 14.34 17.96
CA PRO A 285 -6.61 13.32 19.00
C PRO A 285 -5.83 12.07 18.57
N MET A 286 -5.34 11.31 19.54
CA MET A 286 -4.97 9.91 19.31
C MET A 286 -6.25 9.07 19.36
N VAL A 287 -6.49 8.26 18.32
CA VAL A 287 -7.75 7.52 18.18
C VAL A 287 -7.49 6.16 17.56
N PHE A 288 -7.99 5.12 18.20
CA PHE A 288 -7.91 3.72 17.78
C PHE A 288 -9.32 3.13 17.86
N LEU A 289 -10.14 3.34 16.83
CA LEU A 289 -11.55 2.96 16.84
C LEU A 289 -11.86 1.85 15.84
N PHE A 290 -12.64 0.89 16.32
CA PHE A 290 -13.20 -0.21 15.57
C PHE A 290 -14.70 -0.01 15.46
N ILE A 291 -15.20 0.04 14.25
CA ILE A 291 -16.59 0.24 13.90
C ILE A 291 -17.06 -1.06 13.26
N GLU A 292 -17.96 -1.76 13.94
CA GLU A 292 -18.56 -3.01 13.49
C GLU A 292 -20.00 -2.76 13.06
N LEU A 293 -20.36 -3.21 11.88
CA LEU A 293 -21.71 -3.13 11.34
C LEU A 293 -21.93 -4.28 10.34
N PRO A 294 -23.21 -4.64 10.05
CA PRO A 294 -23.53 -5.68 9.10
C PRO A 294 -22.86 -5.43 7.74
N PRO A 295 -22.31 -6.47 7.08
CA PRO A 295 -21.60 -6.31 5.80
C PRO A 295 -22.43 -5.62 4.72
N GLU A 296 -23.76 -5.84 4.69
CA GLU A 296 -24.71 -5.23 3.77
C GLU A 296 -24.89 -3.72 3.96
N GLU A 297 -24.43 -3.15 5.08
CA GLU A 297 -24.49 -1.72 5.38
C GLU A 297 -23.23 -0.96 4.96
N VAL A 298 -22.21 -1.67 4.46
CA VAL A 298 -20.94 -1.07 4.05
C VAL A 298 -20.50 -1.59 2.68
N ASP A 299 -20.25 -0.67 1.75
CA ASP A 299 -19.59 -0.98 0.49
C ASP A 299 -18.08 -0.73 0.62
N VAL A 300 -17.30 -1.80 0.53
CA VAL A 300 -15.83 -1.76 0.59
C VAL A 300 -15.19 -1.76 -0.79
N ASN A 301 -15.97 -1.91 -1.87
CA ASN A 301 -15.47 -1.97 -3.25
C ASN A 301 -15.48 -0.60 -3.95
N VAL A 302 -15.21 0.46 -3.22
CA VAL A 302 -15.23 1.84 -3.71
C VAL A 302 -13.93 2.23 -4.42
N HIS A 303 -12.80 1.69 -3.96
CA HIS A 303 -11.47 2.03 -4.50
C HIS A 303 -10.61 0.76 -4.67
N PRO A 304 -9.73 0.68 -5.70
CA PRO A 304 -8.85 -0.47 -5.91
C PRO A 304 -8.03 -0.86 -4.69
N THR A 305 -7.56 0.12 -3.91
CA THR A 305 -6.78 -0.11 -2.68
C THR A 305 -7.63 -0.42 -1.45
N LYS A 306 -8.97 -0.45 -1.57
CA LYS A 306 -9.92 -0.74 -0.48
C LYS A 306 -9.77 0.16 0.77
N ARG A 307 -9.14 1.32 0.63
CA ARG A 307 -8.94 2.27 1.74
C ARG A 307 -10.15 3.15 2.01
N GLU A 308 -11.03 3.33 1.02
CA GLU A 308 -12.25 4.08 1.16
C GLU A 308 -13.44 3.13 1.28
N VAL A 309 -14.33 3.43 2.21
CA VAL A 309 -15.59 2.70 2.41
C VAL A 309 -16.76 3.66 2.28
N ARG A 310 -17.88 3.18 1.75
CA ARG A 310 -19.16 3.90 1.72
C ARG A 310 -20.14 3.20 2.62
N PHE A 311 -20.82 3.97 3.45
CA PHE A 311 -21.86 3.46 4.33
C PHE A 311 -23.24 3.69 3.69
N ARG A 312 -24.12 2.72 3.81
CA ARG A 312 -25.50 2.84 3.35
C ARG A 312 -26.27 3.88 4.18
N ARG A 313 -25.97 3.93 5.48
CA ARG A 313 -26.52 4.90 6.43
C ARG A 313 -25.40 5.68 7.13
N PRO A 314 -24.80 6.68 6.46
CA PRO A 314 -23.65 7.39 7.01
C PRO A 314 -24.00 8.19 8.28
N GLY A 315 -25.26 8.65 8.42
CA GLY A 315 -25.72 9.34 9.63
C GLY A 315 -25.64 8.47 10.88
N ASP A 316 -26.09 7.21 10.79
CA ASP A 316 -26.05 6.28 11.93
C ASP A 316 -24.61 6.00 12.39
N VAL A 317 -23.68 5.88 11.46
CA VAL A 317 -22.26 5.67 11.76
C VAL A 317 -21.64 6.92 12.39
N ARG A 318 -21.96 8.12 11.87
CA ARG A 318 -21.52 9.39 12.46
C ARG A 318 -22.00 9.52 13.90
N ASP A 319 -23.30 9.32 14.13
CA ASP A 319 -23.92 9.50 15.44
C ASP A 319 -23.39 8.48 16.46
N ALA A 320 -23.21 7.21 16.03
CA ALA A 320 -22.58 6.17 16.85
C ALA A 320 -21.17 6.58 17.35
N VAL A 321 -20.33 7.09 16.46
CA VAL A 321 -18.96 7.51 16.81
C VAL A 321 -18.99 8.73 17.75
N ILE A 322 -19.83 9.74 17.46
CA ILE A 322 -19.93 10.95 18.28
C ILE A 322 -20.43 10.60 19.68
N GLU A 323 -21.52 9.81 19.78
CA GLU A 323 -22.10 9.43 21.07
C GLU A 323 -21.12 8.61 21.91
N ALA A 324 -20.46 7.60 21.32
CA ALA A 324 -19.49 6.77 22.02
C ALA A 324 -18.31 7.57 22.59
N ILE A 325 -17.74 8.49 21.79
CA ILE A 325 -16.63 9.31 22.20
C ILE A 325 -17.07 10.32 23.28
N ARG A 326 -18.18 11.04 23.08
CA ARG A 326 -18.67 12.01 24.05
C ARG A 326 -19.04 11.38 25.40
N ALA A 327 -19.66 10.19 25.37
CA ALA A 327 -19.95 9.43 26.58
C ALA A 327 -18.68 9.04 27.34
N THR A 328 -17.60 8.72 26.64
CA THR A 328 -16.31 8.38 27.23
C THR A 328 -15.59 9.59 27.81
N LEU A 329 -15.50 10.67 27.03
CA LEU A 329 -14.76 11.87 27.42
C LEU A 329 -15.51 12.72 28.48
N GLY A 330 -16.82 12.56 28.60
CA GLY A 330 -17.64 13.21 29.65
C GLY A 330 -17.62 12.51 31.00
N ARG A 331 -17.03 11.30 31.12
CA ARG A 331 -16.93 10.58 32.38
C ARG A 331 -15.78 11.13 33.25
N PRO A 332 -16.00 11.32 34.56
CA PRO A 332 -14.92 11.67 35.47
C PRO A 332 -13.84 10.58 35.49
N ALA A 333 -12.58 10.97 35.70
CA ALA A 333 -11.43 10.08 35.64
C ALA A 333 -11.51 8.86 36.57
N ASN A 334 -12.28 8.96 37.66
CA ASN A 334 -12.42 7.91 38.68
C ASN A 334 -13.42 6.80 38.29
N ASP A 335 -14.26 6.99 37.28
CA ASP A 335 -15.27 6.02 36.81
C ASP A 335 -14.81 5.18 35.62
N VAL A 336 -13.55 5.27 35.24
CA VAL A 336 -13.01 4.47 34.16
C VAL A 336 -12.66 3.08 34.70
N PRO A 337 -13.26 2.00 34.17
CA PRO A 337 -12.87 0.65 34.57
C PRO A 337 -11.37 0.47 34.29
N PRO A 338 -10.63 -0.21 35.19
CA PRO A 338 -9.24 -0.51 34.95
C PRO A 338 -9.11 -1.25 33.61
N PRO A 339 -8.02 -1.04 32.87
CA PRO A 339 -7.78 -1.78 31.65
C PRO A 339 -7.86 -3.28 31.95
N PRO A 340 -8.36 -4.11 31.03
CA PRO A 340 -8.38 -5.54 31.23
C PRO A 340 -6.95 -6.00 31.47
N SER A 341 -6.65 -6.35 32.73
CA SER A 341 -5.35 -6.91 33.08
C SER A 341 -5.28 -8.28 32.41
N SER A 342 -4.33 -8.48 31.52
CA SER A 342 -3.93 -9.81 31.07
C SER A 342 -3.50 -10.58 32.31
N SER A 343 -4.35 -11.48 32.81
CA SER A 343 -4.04 -12.33 33.97
C SER A 343 -3.12 -13.50 33.65
N ALA A 344 -2.62 -13.54 32.42
CA ALA A 344 -1.57 -14.46 32.01
C ALA A 344 -0.24 -13.68 32.04
N ALA A 345 0.58 -13.97 33.08
CA ALA A 345 2.02 -13.70 32.95
C ALA A 345 2.44 -14.26 31.58
N PRO A 346 3.09 -13.47 30.71
CA PRO A 346 3.51 -13.98 29.43
C PRO A 346 4.35 -15.22 29.66
N ALA A 347 3.86 -16.37 29.19
CA ALA A 347 4.73 -17.53 29.08
C ALA A 347 5.97 -17.04 28.31
N PRO A 348 7.19 -17.40 28.74
CA PRO A 348 8.37 -16.97 28.05
C PRO A 348 8.16 -17.30 26.58
N PRO A 349 8.36 -16.34 25.65
CA PRO A 349 8.04 -16.55 24.26
C PRO A 349 8.73 -17.85 23.83
N ARG A 350 7.95 -18.84 23.42
CA ARG A 350 8.51 -19.98 22.70
C ARG A 350 9.29 -19.33 21.59
N ALA A 351 10.62 -19.52 21.60
CA ALA A 351 11.49 -18.98 20.61
C ALA A 351 11.09 -19.57 19.26
N TRP A 352 10.12 -18.91 18.60
CA TRP A 352 9.86 -19.18 17.21
C TRP A 352 11.03 -18.56 16.44
N SER A 353 11.96 -19.40 16.07
CA SER A 353 12.99 -19.05 15.13
C SER A 353 12.43 -19.37 13.77
N ALA A 354 12.27 -18.36 12.92
CA ALA A 354 12.08 -18.61 11.51
C ALA A 354 13.15 -19.61 11.07
N PRO A 355 12.78 -20.70 10.39
CA PRO A 355 13.76 -21.68 9.96
C PRO A 355 14.85 -20.95 9.19
N SER A 356 16.08 -21.02 9.69
CA SER A 356 17.27 -20.55 8.97
C SER A 356 17.49 -21.54 7.82
N LEU A 357 16.69 -21.40 6.78
CA LEU A 357 16.99 -22.06 5.51
C LEU A 357 18.24 -21.34 5.00
N SER A 358 19.36 -22.02 5.09
CA SER A 358 20.60 -21.59 4.44
C SER A 358 20.28 -21.37 2.98
N ILE A 359 20.18 -20.12 2.59
CA ILE A 359 20.18 -19.75 1.17
C ILE A 359 21.55 -20.26 0.69
N PRO A 360 21.63 -21.14 -0.34
CA PRO A 360 22.90 -21.49 -0.91
C PRO A 360 23.63 -20.18 -1.20
N ASP A 361 24.85 -20.04 -0.66
CA ASP A 361 25.71 -18.91 -0.96
C ASP A 361 25.76 -18.77 -2.49
N LEU A 362 25.11 -17.79 -3.02
CA LEU A 362 25.37 -17.35 -4.37
C LEU A 362 26.87 -17.07 -4.42
N PRO A 363 27.61 -17.65 -5.36
CA PRO A 363 29.03 -17.35 -5.48
C PRO A 363 29.16 -15.84 -5.51
N PRO A 364 30.13 -15.25 -4.77
CA PRO A 364 30.29 -13.81 -4.68
C PRO A 364 30.25 -13.26 -6.10
N ALA A 365 29.37 -12.32 -6.33
CA ALA A 365 29.26 -11.66 -7.63
C ALA A 365 30.68 -11.29 -8.02
N ARG A 366 31.24 -11.96 -9.05
CA ARG A 366 32.55 -11.59 -9.59
C ARG A 366 32.47 -10.11 -9.83
N ALA A 367 33.27 -9.36 -9.08
CA ALA A 367 33.42 -7.94 -9.26
C ALA A 367 33.74 -7.75 -10.76
N PHE A 368 32.78 -7.26 -11.51
CA PHE A 368 33.02 -6.81 -12.86
C PHE A 368 33.94 -5.62 -12.70
N VAL A 369 35.23 -5.88 -12.85
CA VAL A 369 36.24 -4.83 -13.00
C VAL A 369 35.90 -4.16 -14.32
N TYR A 370 35.21 -3.04 -14.23
CA TYR A 370 35.08 -2.14 -15.38
C TYR A 370 36.50 -1.82 -15.84
N PRO A 371 36.88 -2.10 -17.11
CA PRO A 371 38.15 -1.61 -17.62
C PRO A 371 38.15 -0.11 -17.43
N ARG A 372 39.16 0.43 -16.75
CA ARG A 372 39.35 1.87 -16.64
C ARG A 372 39.34 2.42 -18.04
N TRP A 373 38.35 3.25 -18.37
CA TRP A 373 38.35 4.01 -19.58
C TRP A 373 39.54 4.99 -19.52
N THR A 374 40.59 4.70 -20.30
CA THR A 374 41.71 5.64 -20.55
C THR A 374 41.27 6.48 -21.76
N PRO A 375 41.21 7.81 -21.61
CA PRO A 375 40.96 8.65 -22.76
C PRO A 375 42.09 8.44 -23.78
N PRO A 376 41.79 8.37 -25.10
CA PRO A 376 42.82 8.28 -26.10
C PRO A 376 43.71 9.53 -26.04
N ALA A 377 45.00 9.32 -26.16
CA ALA A 377 46.00 10.39 -26.21
C ALA A 377 45.65 11.40 -27.34
N PRO A 378 45.89 12.71 -27.13
CA PRO A 378 45.69 13.70 -28.18
C PRO A 378 46.73 13.51 -29.30
N GLY A 379 46.34 12.86 -30.37
CA GLY A 379 47.20 12.60 -31.54
C GLY A 379 46.44 12.80 -32.83
N ALA A 380 46.86 13.81 -33.56
CA ALA A 380 46.73 14.06 -35.00
C ALA A 380 45.30 14.01 -35.57
N VAL A 381 44.70 15.19 -35.63
CA VAL A 381 43.53 15.47 -36.47
C VAL A 381 43.98 15.53 -37.93
N THR A 382 43.62 14.54 -38.72
CA THR A 382 43.63 14.61 -40.17
C THR A 382 42.33 15.31 -40.61
N PRO A 383 42.36 16.37 -41.45
CA PRO A 383 41.14 17.05 -41.85
C PRO A 383 40.32 16.14 -42.80
N PRO A 384 39.00 16.10 -42.67
CA PRO A 384 38.16 15.36 -43.60
C PRO A 384 38.07 16.06 -44.95
N ALA A 385 38.10 15.25 -46.00
CA ALA A 385 37.91 15.66 -47.37
C ALA A 385 36.56 16.36 -47.59
N SER A 386 36.57 17.37 -48.42
CA SER A 386 35.50 18.30 -48.83
C SER A 386 34.19 17.59 -49.21
N ALA A 387 33.09 17.92 -48.51
CA ALA A 387 31.74 17.61 -48.94
C ALA A 387 31.23 18.67 -49.96
N PRO A 388 30.38 18.30 -50.94
CA PRO A 388 29.91 19.19 -51.97
C PRO A 388 28.94 20.27 -51.43
N SER A 389 29.08 21.47 -52.00
CA SER A 389 28.34 22.69 -51.65
C SER A 389 26.85 22.58 -51.90
N ALA A 390 26.06 22.98 -50.90
CA ALA A 390 24.62 23.20 -51.04
C ALA A 390 24.33 24.56 -51.69
N PRO A 391 23.23 24.71 -52.46
CA PRO A 391 22.95 25.94 -53.20
C PRO A 391 22.47 27.08 -52.29
N THR A 392 22.92 28.27 -52.61
CA THR A 392 22.64 29.55 -51.95
C THR A 392 21.20 29.99 -52.16
N PRO A 393 20.48 30.46 -51.16
CA PRO A 393 19.17 31.09 -51.31
C PRO A 393 19.31 32.54 -51.79
N PRO A 394 18.32 33.09 -52.53
CA PRO A 394 18.37 34.46 -53.08
C PRO A 394 18.12 35.50 -51.96
N PRO A 395 18.53 36.76 -52.18
CA PRO A 395 18.51 37.84 -51.22
C PRO A 395 17.08 38.33 -50.94
N SER A 396 16.76 38.52 -49.65
CA SER A 396 15.53 39.11 -49.17
C SER A 396 15.67 40.64 -49.15
N GLU A 397 14.78 41.32 -49.86
CA GLU A 397 14.60 42.78 -49.79
C GLU A 397 13.95 43.17 -48.45
N ALA A 398 14.49 44.25 -47.88
CA ALA A 398 13.99 44.90 -46.68
C ALA A 398 12.81 45.81 -47.02
N THR A 399 11.70 45.68 -46.28
CA THR A 399 10.72 46.78 -46.09
C THR A 399 10.09 46.70 -44.67
N SER A 400 10.38 47.76 -43.97
CA SER A 400 9.70 48.55 -42.91
C SER A 400 8.47 48.05 -42.18
N ASP A 401 8.61 48.18 -40.85
CA ASP A 401 7.66 48.66 -39.81
C ASP A 401 6.14 48.56 -40.07
N VAL A 402 5.48 47.69 -39.24
CA VAL A 402 4.26 47.98 -38.49
C VAL A 402 4.02 46.77 -37.51
N PRO A 403 3.71 46.97 -36.22
CA PRO A 403 3.42 45.85 -35.33
C PRO A 403 2.02 45.27 -35.59
N PRO A 404 1.88 43.97 -35.72
CA PRO A 404 0.55 43.38 -35.85
C PRO A 404 -0.14 43.19 -34.52
N THR A 405 -1.36 43.67 -34.45
CA THR A 405 -2.43 43.31 -33.51
C THR A 405 -2.59 41.80 -33.34
N PRO A 406 -2.86 41.26 -32.16
CA PRO A 406 -3.04 39.81 -32.02
C PRO A 406 -4.30 39.35 -32.73
N GLY A 407 -4.08 38.63 -33.81
CA GLY A 407 -5.14 37.95 -34.57
C GLY A 407 -5.63 36.69 -33.84
N THR A 408 -6.91 36.65 -33.67
CA THR A 408 -7.70 35.48 -33.25
C THR A 408 -7.51 34.31 -34.19
N HIS A 409 -6.75 33.29 -33.82
CA HIS A 409 -6.79 32.01 -34.51
C HIS A 409 -7.91 31.14 -33.92
N THR A 410 -9.05 31.13 -34.61
CA THR A 410 -10.07 30.08 -34.46
C THR A 410 -9.58 28.85 -35.22
N SER A 411 -9.00 27.86 -34.54
CA SER A 411 -8.87 26.51 -35.05
C SER A 411 -10.00 25.65 -34.45
N SER A 412 -10.98 25.35 -35.29
CA SER A 412 -12.02 24.35 -34.99
C SER A 412 -11.39 22.97 -35.01
N GLU A 413 -11.43 22.30 -33.85
CA GLU A 413 -11.17 20.88 -33.57
C GLU A 413 -10.19 20.61 -32.43
N ALA A 414 -10.22 21.44 -31.37
CA ALA A 414 -9.56 21.08 -30.12
C ALA A 414 -10.61 20.51 -29.13
N PRO A 415 -10.30 19.48 -28.38
CA PRO A 415 -11.22 18.88 -27.38
C PRO A 415 -11.64 19.84 -26.25
N TRP A 416 -11.13 21.07 -26.25
CA TRP A 416 -11.36 22.12 -25.25
C TRP A 416 -12.07 23.35 -25.80
N SER A 417 -12.89 23.20 -26.85
CA SER A 417 -13.61 24.31 -27.50
C SER A 417 -14.61 25.05 -26.58
N TRP A 418 -14.92 24.50 -25.40
CA TRP A 418 -15.84 25.02 -24.41
C TRP A 418 -15.18 25.97 -23.39
N CYS A 419 -13.86 26.16 -23.42
CA CYS A 419 -13.16 27.03 -22.47
C CYS A 419 -11.97 27.74 -23.11
N ARG A 420 -11.55 28.86 -22.52
CA ARG A 420 -10.37 29.61 -22.88
C ARG A 420 -9.36 29.61 -21.73
N VAL A 421 -8.10 29.27 -21.99
CA VAL A 421 -7.03 29.38 -20.99
C VAL A 421 -6.71 30.87 -20.78
N VAL A 422 -6.90 31.36 -19.57
CA VAL A 422 -6.62 32.75 -19.16
C VAL A 422 -5.21 32.89 -18.61
N GLY A 423 -4.70 31.89 -17.92
CA GLY A 423 -3.36 31.93 -17.34
C GLY A 423 -3.08 30.79 -16.38
N GLN A 424 -1.93 30.88 -15.70
CA GLN A 424 -1.50 29.90 -14.70
C GLN A 424 -1.20 30.60 -13.37
N VAL A 425 -1.63 30.00 -12.27
CA VAL A 425 -1.43 30.52 -10.92
C VAL A 425 -0.58 29.54 -10.12
N GLY A 426 0.48 30.05 -9.47
CA GLY A 426 1.37 29.28 -8.60
C GLY A 426 2.16 28.16 -9.29
N GLY A 427 2.21 28.12 -10.60
CA GLY A 427 2.88 27.05 -11.35
C GLY A 427 2.16 25.68 -11.31
N LEU A 428 1.01 25.58 -10.64
CA LEU A 428 0.29 24.35 -10.36
C LEU A 428 -1.13 24.32 -10.94
N PHE A 429 -1.80 25.49 -11.08
CA PHE A 429 -3.19 25.55 -11.51
C PHE A 429 -3.35 26.34 -12.79
N VAL A 430 -4.21 25.86 -13.70
CA VAL A 430 -4.60 26.56 -14.93
C VAL A 430 -5.95 27.25 -14.71
N VAL A 431 -6.02 28.55 -15.02
CA VAL A 431 -7.26 29.33 -14.96
C VAL A 431 -7.92 29.27 -16.31
N LEU A 432 -9.13 28.73 -16.35
CA LEU A 432 -9.98 28.62 -17.54
C LEU A 432 -11.16 29.58 -17.43
N GLU A 433 -11.48 30.26 -18.49
CA GLU A 433 -12.71 31.02 -18.67
C GLU A 433 -13.74 30.16 -19.41
N THR A 434 -14.89 29.99 -18.84
CA THR A 434 -16.04 29.26 -19.39
C THR A 434 -17.25 30.20 -19.47
N GLU A 435 -18.33 29.77 -20.11
CA GLU A 435 -19.58 30.55 -20.18
C GLU A 435 -20.17 30.84 -18.77
N ASP A 436 -19.90 29.98 -17.79
CA ASP A 436 -20.39 30.10 -16.40
C ASP A 436 -19.44 30.85 -15.45
N GLY A 437 -18.24 31.27 -15.93
CA GLY A 437 -17.25 32.00 -15.13
C GLY A 437 -15.84 31.42 -15.20
N LEU A 438 -15.02 31.75 -14.17
CA LEU A 438 -13.65 31.31 -14.08
C LEU A 438 -13.53 29.98 -13.29
N VAL A 439 -12.87 29.00 -13.89
CA VAL A 439 -12.61 27.68 -13.30
C VAL A 439 -11.10 27.50 -13.08
N LEU A 440 -10.72 27.04 -11.88
CA LEU A 440 -9.35 26.59 -11.60
C LEU A 440 -9.26 25.09 -11.85
N MET A 441 -8.39 24.69 -12.74
CA MET A 441 -8.16 23.28 -13.06
C MET A 441 -6.77 22.86 -12.55
N ASP A 442 -6.70 21.75 -11.84
CA ASP A 442 -5.44 21.06 -11.54
C ASP A 442 -5.11 20.12 -12.71
N PRO A 443 -4.02 20.35 -13.47
CA PRO A 443 -3.65 19.48 -14.58
C PRO A 443 -3.08 18.13 -14.15
N HIS A 444 -3.02 17.86 -12.83
CA HIS A 444 -2.45 16.64 -12.25
C HIS A 444 -3.51 15.80 -11.52
N ALA A 445 -4.79 16.23 -11.56
CA ALA A 445 -5.93 15.52 -10.95
C ALA A 445 -6.54 14.48 -11.90
#